data_30380f8a409f29520ded6c404debce18
#
_entry.id   30380f8a409f29520ded6c404debce18
#
_cell.length_a   1.000
_cell.length_b   1.000
_cell.length_c   1.000
_cell.angle_alpha   90.00
_cell.angle_beta   90.00
_cell.angle_gamma   90.00
#
_symmetry.space_group_name_H-M   'P 1'
#
loop_
_entity.id
_entity.type
_entity.pdbx_description
1 polymer ?
#
loop_
_entity_poly.entity_id
_entity_poly.type
_entity_poly.pdbx_seq_one_letter_code
_entity_poly.pdbx_strand_id
1 'polypeptide(L)'
;MIMTRALFEENWKEIRAQTTGWWSLMAEFDLHKVDKAEVKFDKFVTMLQVKYGYTREKAREEISRRWGEYEAKSKTSNASEELEVS
;
A
#
# COMPACT_ATOMS: atom_id res chain seq x y z
N MET A 1 -5.47 -10.56 5.59
CA MET A 1 -5.18 -9.44 6.51
C MET A 1 -5.95 -8.20 6.11
N ILE A 2 -6.51 -7.50 7.06
CA ILE A 2 -7.26 -6.27 6.80
C ILE A 2 -6.39 -5.06 7.17
N MET A 3 -6.24 -4.14 6.22
CA MET A 3 -5.50 -2.92 6.47
C MET A 3 -6.34 -1.99 7.35
N THR A 4 -5.75 -1.55 8.44
CA THR A 4 -6.37 -0.57 9.32
C THR A 4 -5.66 0.77 9.15
N ARG A 5 -6.28 1.84 9.63
CA ARG A 5 -5.66 3.17 9.61
C ARG A 5 -4.32 3.13 10.34
N ALA A 6 -4.30 2.53 11.52
CA ALA A 6 -3.07 2.45 12.33
C ALA A 6 -1.95 1.72 11.58
N LEU A 7 -2.26 0.59 10.97
CA LEU A 7 -1.28 -0.16 10.19
C LEU A 7 -0.77 0.64 9.00
N PHE A 8 -1.66 1.33 8.31
CA PHE A 8 -1.28 2.14 7.17
C PHE A 8 -0.33 3.26 7.56
N GLU A 9 -0.69 4.01 8.62
CA GLU A 9 0.14 5.11 9.10
C GLU A 9 1.52 4.62 9.55
N GLU A 10 1.53 3.51 10.28
CA GLU A 10 2.76 2.93 10.78
C GLU A 10 3.69 2.45 9.67
N ASN A 11 3.13 1.92 8.60
CA ASN A 11 3.90 1.36 7.49
C ASN A 11 3.92 2.24 6.24
N TRP A 12 3.55 3.50 6.38
CA TRP A 12 3.44 4.41 5.24
C TRP A 12 4.69 4.45 4.37
N LYS A 13 5.85 4.45 4.97
CA LYS A 13 7.12 4.52 4.25
C LYS A 13 7.26 3.35 3.27
N GLU A 14 6.94 2.15 3.71
CA GLU A 14 7.01 0.96 2.86
C GLU A 14 5.89 0.96 1.82
N ILE A 15 4.68 1.32 2.21
CA ILE A 15 3.54 1.40 1.32
C ILE A 15 3.82 2.42 0.21
N ARG A 16 4.36 3.57 0.59
CA ARG A 16 4.72 4.63 -0.34
C ARG A 16 5.69 4.12 -1.41
N ALA A 17 6.71 3.39 -0.97
CA ALA A 17 7.72 2.86 -1.88
C ALA A 17 7.14 1.88 -2.90
N GLN A 18 6.06 1.18 -2.56
CA GLN A 18 5.43 0.20 -3.44
C GLN A 18 4.29 0.77 -4.28
N THR A 19 3.77 1.93 -3.91
CA THR A 19 2.54 2.46 -4.50
C THR A 19 2.57 2.62 -6.02
N THR A 20 3.64 3.17 -6.56
CA THR A 20 3.72 3.39 -8.01
C THR A 20 3.76 2.08 -8.79
N GLY A 21 4.26 1.03 -8.17
CA GLY A 21 4.25 -0.30 -8.76
C GLY A 21 2.88 -0.97 -8.67
N TRP A 22 2.15 -0.71 -7.59
CA TRP A 22 0.83 -1.29 -7.40
C TRP A 22 -0.25 -0.55 -8.19
N TRP A 23 -0.14 0.77 -8.27
CA TRP A 23 -1.12 1.62 -8.95
C TRP A 23 -0.41 2.60 -9.85
N SER A 24 -0.37 2.29 -11.14
CA SER A 24 0.38 3.09 -12.11
C SER A 24 -0.10 4.54 -12.27
N LEU A 25 -1.34 4.82 -11.91
CA LEU A 25 -1.87 6.18 -11.97
C LEU A 25 -1.49 7.02 -10.75
N MET A 26 -0.94 6.39 -9.72
CA MET A 26 -0.45 7.10 -8.54
C MET A 26 0.99 7.53 -8.79
N ALA A 27 1.17 8.83 -9.01
CA ALA A 27 2.49 9.39 -9.30
C ALA A 27 3.15 9.93 -8.02
N GLU A 28 4.41 10.25 -8.11
CA GLU A 28 5.16 10.84 -7.00
C GLU A 28 4.50 12.11 -6.45
N PHE A 29 3.93 12.90 -7.36
CA PHE A 29 3.19 14.09 -6.99
C PHE A 29 2.02 13.78 -6.05
N ASP A 30 1.32 12.67 -6.31
CA ASP A 30 0.20 12.25 -5.48
C ASP A 30 0.68 11.76 -4.12
N LEU A 31 1.78 11.03 -4.11
CA LEU A 31 2.36 10.54 -2.87
C LEU A 31 2.82 11.69 -1.97
N HIS A 32 3.30 12.76 -2.58
CA HIS A 32 3.70 13.95 -1.87
C HIS A 32 2.52 14.57 -1.12
N LYS A 33 1.35 14.55 -1.75
CA LYS A 33 0.13 15.04 -1.11
C LYS A 33 -0.28 14.17 0.07
N VAL A 34 -0.11 12.86 -0.07
CA VAL A 34 -0.40 11.93 1.02
C VAL A 34 0.57 12.14 2.17
N ASP A 35 1.86 12.36 1.86
CA ASP A 35 2.88 12.62 2.88
C ASP A 35 2.48 13.75 3.82
N LYS A 36 1.85 14.77 3.27
CA LYS A 36 1.44 15.96 4.01
C LYS A 36 0.10 15.84 4.70
N ALA A 37 -0.65 14.78 4.40
CA ALA A 37 -1.99 14.60 4.96
C ALA A 37 -1.91 14.28 6.44
N GLU A 38 -2.87 14.80 7.19
CA GLU A 38 -2.99 14.52 8.61
C GLU A 38 -3.31 13.04 8.83
N VAL A 39 -4.23 12.49 8.02
CA VAL A 39 -4.55 11.07 8.04
C VAL A 39 -4.24 10.52 6.65
N LYS A 40 -3.09 9.90 6.51
CA LYS A 40 -2.59 9.41 5.22
C LYS A 40 -3.48 8.34 4.61
N PHE A 41 -4.02 7.47 5.43
CA PHE A 41 -4.89 6.40 4.94
C PHE A 41 -6.13 6.96 4.23
N ASP A 42 -6.80 7.92 4.86
CA ASP A 42 -7.99 8.54 4.28
C ASP A 42 -7.67 9.28 2.98
N LYS A 43 -6.55 9.99 2.95
CA LYS A 43 -6.12 10.70 1.75
C LYS A 43 -5.81 9.73 0.61
N PHE A 44 -5.11 8.66 0.92
CA PHE A 44 -4.76 7.63 -0.05
C PHE A 44 -6.02 6.98 -0.65
N VAL A 45 -6.96 6.61 0.21
CA VAL A 45 -8.24 6.03 -0.21
C VAL A 45 -8.97 6.99 -1.15
N THR A 46 -9.02 8.26 -0.80
CA THR A 46 -9.67 9.27 -1.63
C THR A 46 -9.01 9.38 -3.00
N MET A 47 -7.69 9.31 -3.04
CA MET A 47 -6.97 9.37 -4.31
C MET A 47 -7.27 8.17 -5.20
N LEU A 48 -7.35 6.99 -4.62
CA LEU A 48 -7.71 5.79 -5.38
C LEU A 48 -9.13 5.91 -5.94
N GLN A 49 -10.05 6.50 -5.17
CA GLN A 49 -11.40 6.75 -5.65
C GLN A 49 -11.39 7.68 -6.86
N VAL A 50 -10.63 8.75 -6.79
CA VAL A 50 -10.57 9.74 -7.86
C VAL A 50 -9.91 9.16 -9.11
N LYS A 51 -8.80 8.47 -8.95
CA LYS A 51 -8.01 8.01 -10.09
C LYS A 51 -8.53 6.73 -10.74
N TYR A 52 -9.14 5.85 -9.96
CA TYR A 52 -9.59 4.55 -10.45
C TYR A 52 -11.10 4.36 -10.41
N GLY A 53 -11.82 5.32 -9.85
CA GLY A 53 -13.27 5.20 -9.73
C GLY A 53 -13.72 4.16 -8.73
N TYR A 54 -12.88 3.79 -7.79
CA TYR A 54 -13.25 2.84 -6.76
C TYR A 54 -14.25 3.44 -5.79
N THR A 55 -15.09 2.58 -5.21
CA THR A 55 -15.83 2.97 -4.02
C THR A 55 -14.82 3.01 -2.88
N ARG A 56 -15.19 3.65 -1.78
CA ARG A 56 -14.32 3.72 -0.62
C ARG A 56 -13.99 2.31 -0.09
N GLU A 57 -14.99 1.46 -0.06
CA GLU A 57 -14.82 0.07 0.35
C GLU A 57 -13.86 -0.69 -0.57
N LYS A 58 -14.05 -0.53 -1.88
CA LYS A 58 -13.18 -1.19 -2.87
C LYS A 58 -11.73 -0.72 -2.73
N ALA A 59 -11.53 0.58 -2.52
CA ALA A 59 -10.19 1.12 -2.34
C ALA A 59 -9.51 0.49 -1.12
N ARG A 60 -10.23 0.37 -0.03
CA ARG A 60 -9.69 -0.26 1.20
C ARG A 60 -9.35 -1.73 0.97
N GLU A 61 -10.22 -2.45 0.27
CA GLU A 61 -9.98 -3.85 -0.06
C GLU A 61 -8.72 -4.02 -0.89
N GLU A 62 -8.53 -3.16 -1.88
CA GLU A 62 -7.36 -3.23 -2.75
C GLU A 62 -6.08 -2.93 -1.98
N ILE A 63 -6.11 -1.96 -1.09
CA ILE A 63 -4.96 -1.66 -0.24
C ILE A 63 -4.61 -2.86 0.63
N SER A 64 -5.62 -3.46 1.26
CA SER A 64 -5.43 -4.63 2.12
C SER A 64 -4.84 -5.80 1.35
N ARG A 65 -5.36 -6.05 0.14
CA ARG A 65 -4.91 -7.14 -0.70
C ARG A 65 -3.45 -6.94 -1.11
N ARG A 66 -3.11 -5.76 -1.58
CA ARG A 66 -1.74 -5.46 -2.01
C ARG A 66 -0.75 -5.57 -0.86
N TRP A 67 -1.12 -5.03 0.28
CA TRP A 67 -0.26 -5.12 1.45
C TRP A 67 -0.07 -6.55 1.91
N GLY A 68 -1.15 -7.33 1.93
CA GLY A 68 -1.07 -8.75 2.30
C GLY A 68 -0.16 -9.54 1.38
N GLU A 69 -0.27 -9.30 0.08
CA GLU A 69 0.59 -9.94 -0.92
C GLU A 69 2.05 -9.54 -0.73
N TYR A 70 2.28 -8.27 -0.46
CA TYR A 70 3.63 -7.75 -0.23
C TYR A 70 4.27 -8.40 0.99
N GLU A 71 3.54 -8.46 2.09
CA GLU A 71 4.06 -9.09 3.31
C GLU A 71 4.36 -10.56 3.11
N ALA A 72 3.45 -11.27 2.47
CA ALA A 72 3.62 -12.69 2.21
C ALA A 72 4.83 -12.95 1.30
N LYS A 73 4.97 -12.15 0.27
CA LYS A 73 6.07 -12.27 -0.68
C LYS A 73 7.40 -11.94 -0.01
N SER A 74 7.42 -10.92 0.83
CA SER A 74 8.61 -10.53 1.55
C SER A 74 9.09 -11.65 2.48
N LYS A 75 8.17 -12.25 3.22
CA LYS A 75 8.48 -13.37 4.10
C LYS A 75 8.93 -14.60 3.31
N THR A 76 8.23 -14.87 2.22
CA THR A 76 8.56 -16.01 1.35
C THR A 76 9.95 -15.84 0.74
N SER A 77 10.28 -14.62 0.32
CA SER A 77 11.60 -14.33 -0.23
C SER A 77 12.70 -14.59 0.78
N ASN A 78 12.50 -14.20 2.03
CA ASN A 78 13.46 -14.45 3.09
C ASN A 78 13.64 -15.95 3.32
N ALA A 79 12.53 -16.66 3.36
CA ALA A 79 12.56 -18.11 3.53
C ALA A 79 13.28 -18.79 2.36
N SER A 80 13.02 -18.33 1.15
CA SER A 80 13.67 -18.87 -0.04
C SER A 80 15.17 -18.64 -0.02
N GLU A 81 15.59 -17.47 0.42
CA GLU A 81 17.01 -17.17 0.54
C GLU A 81 17.70 -18.11 1.53
N GLU A 82 17.07 -18.36 2.64
CA GLU A 82 17.60 -19.27 3.63
C GLU A 82 17.75 -20.67 3.06
N LEU A 83 16.74 -21.13 2.33
CA LEU A 83 16.77 -22.44 1.72
C LEU A 83 17.82 -22.56 0.64
N GLU A 84 18.01 -21.52 -0.14
CA GLU A 84 19.02 -21.51 -1.21
C GLU A 84 20.41 -21.53 -0.64
N VAL A 85 20.63 -20.84 0.45
CA VAL A 85 21.94 -20.79 1.09
C VAL A 85 22.26 -22.12 1.75
N SER A 86 21.25 -22.78 2.25
CA SER A 86 21.45 -24.08 2.89
C SER A 86 21.51 -25.19 1.87
#